data_417e4882e019112f00dd4ca37e030576
#
_entry.id   417e4882e019112f00dd4ca37e030576
#
_cell.length_a   1.000
_cell.length_b   1.000
_cell.length_c   1.000
_cell.angle_alpha   90.00
_cell.angle_beta   90.00
_cell.angle_gamma   90.00
#
_symmetry.space_group_name_H-M   'P 1'
#
loop_
_entity.id
_entity.type
_entity.pdbx_description
1 polymer ?
#
loop_
_entity_poly.entity_id
_entity_poly.type
_entity_poly.pdbx_seq_one_letter_code
_entity_poly.pdbx_strand_id
1 'polypeptide(L)'
;MADGRYDQAYREQKRYWARIIEREGATCVQGLPGTGTSGTCVMPTREIPVGTPSDGWHLAHADNGIDVVGPAHIRCNCRDGGQRRHARPVTRWAL
;
A
#
# COMPACT_ATOMS: atom_id res chain seq x y z
N MET A 1 15.19 -2.28 -15.40
CA MET A 1 15.23 -1.03 -14.74
C MET A 1 13.89 -0.37 -14.65
N ALA A 2 13.63 0.24 -13.55
CA ALA A 2 12.34 0.86 -13.34
C ALA A 2 12.10 1.96 -14.35
N ASP A 3 10.87 2.05 -14.77
CA ASP A 3 10.40 3.11 -15.61
C ASP A 3 10.42 4.41 -14.80
N GLY A 4 11.09 5.43 -15.31
CA GLY A 4 11.15 6.72 -14.61
C GLY A 4 9.79 7.34 -14.39
N ARG A 5 8.85 7.11 -15.31
CA ARG A 5 7.50 7.63 -15.15
C ARG A 5 6.78 6.95 -14.00
N TYR A 6 7.01 5.66 -13.82
CA TYR A 6 6.42 4.93 -12.71
C TYR A 6 6.94 5.46 -11.38
N ASP A 7 8.25 5.66 -11.28
CA ASP A 7 8.85 6.20 -10.07
C ASP A 7 8.33 7.60 -9.76
N GLN A 8 8.17 8.42 -10.80
CA GLN A 8 7.68 9.78 -10.63
C GLN A 8 6.23 9.77 -10.16
N ALA A 9 5.39 8.94 -10.75
CA ALA A 9 3.99 8.84 -10.36
C ALA A 9 3.87 8.39 -8.91
N TYR A 10 4.68 7.42 -8.51
CA TYR A 10 4.68 6.94 -7.13
C TYR A 10 5.05 8.07 -6.17
N ARG A 11 6.11 8.81 -6.50
CA ARG A 11 6.56 9.90 -5.63
C ARG A 11 5.54 11.03 -5.55
N GLU A 12 4.84 11.31 -6.65
CA GLU A 12 3.79 12.32 -6.65
C GLU A 12 2.64 11.91 -5.76
N GLN A 13 2.22 10.66 -5.84
CA GLN A 13 1.17 10.13 -4.98
C GLN A 13 1.61 10.15 -3.53
N LYS A 14 2.85 9.80 -3.26
CA LYS A 14 3.38 9.81 -1.91
C LYS A 14 3.32 11.22 -1.32
N ARG A 15 3.72 12.23 -2.09
CA ARG A 15 3.66 13.62 -1.64
C ARG A 15 2.24 14.10 -1.43
N TYR A 16 1.34 13.70 -2.33
CA TYR A 16 -0.06 14.07 -2.23
C TYR A 16 -0.66 13.58 -0.90
N TRP A 17 -0.47 12.29 -0.63
CA TRP A 17 -1.00 11.72 0.60
C TRP A 17 -0.28 12.22 1.83
N ALA A 18 1.00 12.52 1.74
CA ALA A 18 1.75 13.04 2.87
C ALA A 18 1.14 14.36 3.37
N ARG A 19 0.72 15.22 2.46
CA ARG A 19 0.08 16.47 2.85
C ARG A 19 -1.27 16.24 3.50
N ILE A 20 -2.02 15.29 3.00
CA ILE A 20 -3.33 14.96 3.58
C ILE A 20 -3.16 14.38 4.98
N ILE A 21 -2.25 13.43 5.14
CA ILE A 21 -2.05 12.77 6.42
C ILE A 21 -1.53 13.74 7.46
N GLU A 22 -0.69 14.68 7.06
CA GLU A 22 -0.17 15.68 7.98
C GLU A 22 -1.29 16.49 8.59
N ARG A 23 -2.33 16.79 7.84
CA ARG A 23 -3.41 17.64 8.28
C ARG A 23 -4.63 16.89 8.76
N GLU A 24 -4.93 15.75 8.17
CA GLU A 24 -6.21 15.08 8.41
C GLU A 24 -6.06 13.61 8.79
N GLY A 25 -4.87 13.04 8.60
CA GLY A 25 -4.73 11.61 8.74
C GLY A 25 -5.34 10.90 7.54
N ALA A 26 -5.47 9.61 7.63
CA ALA A 26 -6.04 8.81 6.55
C ALA A 26 -6.57 7.49 7.09
N THR A 27 -7.13 6.69 6.18
CA THR A 27 -7.65 5.37 6.50
C THR A 27 -6.86 4.34 5.72
N CYS A 28 -6.41 3.28 6.39
CA CYS A 28 -5.70 2.19 5.73
C CYS A 28 -6.60 1.57 4.67
N VAL A 29 -6.11 1.47 3.44
CA VAL A 29 -6.92 1.00 2.31
C VAL A 29 -6.94 -0.52 2.14
N GLN A 30 -6.09 -1.24 2.87
CA GLN A 30 -6.01 -2.69 2.67
C GLN A 30 -7.33 -3.36 3.02
N GLY A 31 -7.90 -4.04 2.03
CA GLY A 31 -9.15 -4.77 2.21
C GLY A 31 -10.40 -3.93 2.18
N LEU A 32 -10.31 -2.63 1.90
CA LEU A 32 -11.51 -1.81 1.77
C LEU A 32 -12.24 -2.13 0.47
N PRO A 33 -13.58 -2.23 0.52
CA PRO A 33 -14.36 -2.49 -0.69
C PRO A 33 -14.12 -1.42 -1.75
N GLY A 34 -14.03 -1.84 -2.99
CA GLY A 34 -13.89 -0.92 -4.12
C GLY A 34 -12.49 -0.42 -4.37
N THR A 35 -11.50 -0.83 -3.58
CA THR A 35 -10.13 -0.36 -3.78
C THR A 35 -9.29 -1.28 -4.65
N GLY A 36 -9.77 -2.49 -4.92
CA GLY A 36 -8.99 -3.46 -5.65
C GLY A 36 -7.91 -4.14 -4.81
N THR A 37 -7.95 -3.95 -3.50
CA THR A 37 -7.04 -4.63 -2.58
C THR A 37 -7.79 -5.74 -1.87
N SER A 38 -7.21 -6.93 -1.79
CA SER A 38 -7.82 -8.05 -1.09
C SER A 38 -7.12 -8.35 0.23
N GLY A 39 -6.15 -7.52 0.60
CA GLY A 39 -5.48 -7.69 1.88
C GLY A 39 -6.39 -7.35 3.05
N THR A 40 -5.82 -7.34 4.23
CA THR A 40 -6.57 -7.08 5.46
C THR A 40 -5.84 -6.07 6.30
N CYS A 41 -6.59 -5.17 6.91
CA CYS A 41 -6.01 -4.29 7.92
C CYS A 41 -5.84 -5.10 9.20
N VAL A 42 -4.61 -5.28 9.64
CA VAL A 42 -4.29 -6.10 10.82
C VAL A 42 -4.08 -5.26 12.08
N MET A 43 -4.24 -3.95 11.97
CA MET A 43 -4.09 -3.05 13.11
C MET A 43 -5.42 -2.94 13.87
N PRO A 44 -5.38 -2.50 15.15
CA PRO A 44 -6.60 -2.34 15.92
C PRO A 44 -7.62 -1.39 15.28
N THR A 45 -7.14 -0.43 14.52
CA THR A 45 -8.00 0.51 13.82
C THR A 45 -7.40 0.77 12.44
N ARG A 46 -8.24 1.18 11.50
CA ARG A 46 -7.77 1.56 10.17
C ARG A 46 -7.16 2.95 10.13
N GLU A 47 -7.23 3.67 11.23
CA GLU A 47 -6.76 5.05 11.27
C GLU A 47 -5.24 5.14 11.08
N ILE A 48 -4.81 6.05 10.21
CA ILE A 48 -3.43 6.50 10.12
C ILE A 48 -3.47 7.91 10.72
N PRO A 49 -2.92 8.08 11.94
CA PRO A 49 -3.12 9.32 12.70
C PRO A 49 -2.60 10.56 11.99
N VAL A 50 -3.24 11.67 12.26
CA VAL A 50 -2.78 12.99 11.81
C VAL A 50 -1.33 13.17 12.23
N GLY A 51 -0.52 13.66 11.29
CA GLY A 51 0.88 13.93 11.59
C GLY A 51 1.80 12.73 11.47
N THR A 52 1.30 11.57 11.05
CA THR A 52 2.18 10.41 10.85
C THR A 52 3.21 10.78 9.77
N PRO A 53 4.51 10.62 10.06
CA PRO A 53 5.54 10.98 9.09
C PRO A 53 5.48 10.07 7.87
N SER A 54 6.06 10.54 6.77
CA SER A 54 5.94 9.83 5.49
C SER A 54 6.61 8.46 5.49
N ASP A 55 7.51 8.19 6.43
CA ASP A 55 8.09 6.86 6.59
C ASP A 55 7.29 5.98 7.55
N GLY A 56 6.16 6.47 8.03
CA GLY A 56 5.31 5.72 8.96
C GLY A 56 4.11 5.07 8.29
N TRP A 57 4.01 5.14 6.98
CA TRP A 57 2.94 4.52 6.21
C TRP A 57 3.45 4.20 4.81
N HIS A 58 2.77 3.29 4.13
CA HIS A 58 3.12 2.92 2.76
C HIS A 58 2.01 3.29 1.80
N LEU A 59 2.36 3.46 0.52
CA LEU A 59 1.35 3.51 -0.53
C LEU A 59 1.08 2.08 -0.97
N ALA A 60 -0.18 1.70 -0.89
CA ALA A 60 -0.59 0.37 -1.30
C ALA A 60 -0.98 0.34 -2.77
N HIS A 61 -0.68 -0.75 -3.43
CA HIS A 61 -1.12 -1.00 -4.80
C HIS A 61 -2.33 -1.92 -4.77
N ALA A 62 -3.14 -1.86 -5.81
CA ALA A 62 -4.19 -2.84 -6.01
C ALA A 62 -3.57 -4.21 -6.26
N ASP A 63 -4.39 -5.25 -6.24
CA ASP A 63 -3.90 -6.61 -6.42
C ASP A 63 -3.22 -6.83 -7.76
N ASN A 64 -3.51 -5.99 -8.75
CA ASN A 64 -2.84 -6.07 -10.04
C ASN A 64 -1.38 -5.62 -9.99
N GLY A 65 -0.96 -5.02 -8.87
CA GLY A 65 0.41 -4.58 -8.70
C GLY A 65 0.78 -3.33 -9.47
N ILE A 66 -0.17 -2.70 -10.13
CA ILE A 66 0.08 -1.55 -10.99
C ILE A 66 -0.53 -0.27 -10.43
N ASP A 67 -1.82 -0.31 -10.11
CA ASP A 67 -2.52 0.89 -9.70
C ASP A 67 -2.23 1.23 -8.25
N VAL A 68 -1.90 2.48 -7.98
CA VAL A 68 -1.72 2.98 -6.62
C VAL A 68 -3.10 3.31 -6.06
N VAL A 69 -3.41 2.76 -4.90
CA VAL A 69 -4.72 2.93 -4.28
C VAL A 69 -4.71 4.05 -3.25
N GLY A 70 -3.76 4.00 -2.32
CA GLY A 70 -3.69 4.99 -1.26
C GLY A 70 -2.85 4.51 -0.09
N PRO A 71 -2.93 5.22 1.04
CA PRO A 71 -2.07 4.90 2.17
C PRO A 71 -2.54 3.68 2.93
N ALA A 72 -1.59 2.95 3.50
CA ALA A 72 -1.86 1.78 4.30
C ALA A 72 -0.86 1.74 5.45
N HIS A 73 -1.24 1.09 6.54
CA HIS A 73 -0.28 0.81 7.59
C HIS A 73 0.85 -0.03 7.01
N ILE A 74 2.07 0.24 7.47
CA ILE A 74 3.23 -0.51 6.99
C ILE A 74 3.02 -2.01 7.19
N ARG A 75 2.57 -2.39 8.39
CA ARG A 75 2.34 -3.79 8.72
C ARG A 75 1.32 -4.44 7.78
N CYS A 76 0.23 -3.73 7.51
CA CYS A 76 -0.81 -4.25 6.64
C CYS A 76 -0.30 -4.44 5.21
N ASN A 77 0.44 -3.46 4.72
CA ASN A 77 0.96 -3.50 3.37
C ASN A 77 2.01 -4.60 3.20
N CYS A 78 2.90 -4.74 4.19
CA CYS A 78 3.93 -5.77 4.15
C CYS A 78 3.33 -7.17 4.24
N ARG A 79 2.29 -7.32 5.07
CA ARG A 79 1.61 -8.61 5.18
C ARG A 79 0.96 -8.99 3.87
N ASP A 80 0.28 -8.05 3.23
CA ASP A 80 -0.37 -8.31 1.94
C ASP A 80 0.67 -8.69 0.89
N GLY A 81 1.76 -7.94 0.81
CA GLY A 81 2.84 -8.25 -0.13
C GLY A 81 3.42 -9.63 0.11
N GLY A 82 3.61 -9.98 1.38
CA GLY A 82 4.11 -11.30 1.73
C GLY A 82 3.14 -12.41 1.32
N GLN A 83 1.86 -12.20 1.60
CA GLN A 83 0.85 -13.17 1.23
C GLN A 83 0.76 -13.37 -0.26
N ARG A 84 0.84 -12.30 -1.03
CA ARG A 84 0.79 -12.42 -2.47
C ARG A 84 2.00 -13.16 -3.02
N ARG A 85 3.18 -12.92 -2.43
CA ARG A 85 4.36 -13.66 -2.84
C ARG A 85 4.23 -15.14 -2.55
N HIS A 86 3.67 -15.48 -1.39
CA HIS A 86 3.46 -16.89 -1.02
C HIS A 86 2.39 -17.55 -1.85
N ALA A 87 1.40 -16.76 -2.29
CA ALA A 87 0.31 -17.29 -3.09
C ALA A 87 0.72 -17.54 -4.54
N ARG A 88 1.81 -16.94 -4.98
CA ARG A 88 2.26 -17.17 -6.34
C ARG A 88 2.62 -18.63 -6.52
N PRO A 89 2.21 -19.22 -7.63
CA PRO A 89 2.68 -20.56 -7.95
C PRO A 89 4.18 -20.53 -8.05
N VAL A 90 4.82 -21.41 -7.34
CA VAL A 90 6.28 -21.51 -7.41
C VAL A 90 6.68 -22.71 -8.20
N THR A 91 5.82 -23.14 -9.07
CA THR A 91 6.06 -24.32 -9.87
C THR A 91 7.32 -24.22 -10.69
N ARG A 92 7.62 -23.04 -11.16
CA ARG A 92 8.87 -22.88 -11.91
C ARG A 92 10.09 -23.14 -11.05
N TRP A 93 9.96 -23.04 -9.76
CA TRP A 93 11.06 -23.34 -8.84
C TRP A 93 11.15 -24.83 -8.58
N ALA A 94 10.02 -25.47 -8.62
CA ALA A 94 9.98 -26.90 -8.38
C ALA A 94 10.56 -27.68 -9.55
N LEU A 95 10.72 -27.04 -10.64
CA LEU A 95 11.32 -27.67 -11.82
C LEU A 95 12.84 -27.89 -11.69
#